data_caaea2d6e1d9b645109a0726186fc590
#
_entry.id   caaea2d6e1d9b645109a0726186fc590
#
_cell.length_a   1.000
_cell.length_b   1.000
_cell.length_c   1.000
_cell.angle_alpha   90.00
_cell.angle_beta   90.00
_cell.angle_gamma   90.00
#
_symmetry.space_group_name_H-M   'P 1'
#
loop_
_entity.id
_entity.type
_entity.pdbx_description
1 polymer ?
#
loop_
_entity_poly.entity_id
_entity_poly.type
_entity_poly.pdbx_seq_one_letter_code
_entity_poly.pdbx_strand_id
1 'polypeptide(L)'
;LLNPPEGMTPIGSPFAMMYFLDALEKEGRGEEIVQAIYRDYQPMLDEGATTVWETFARGTTGRDGFPTRSHTHAWSSAPVRFLPRVVLGVTPEAPGGTAFRVSPRLCGLEWAKGALATPGGPVSVSWKRAGDRVDITASAPRGVMLHFKRNASLEGLDVHLNGIPQR
;
A
#
# COMPACT_ATOMS: atom_id res chain seq x y z
N LEU A 1 10.31 0.32 15.74
CA LEU A 1 8.83 0.41 15.87
C LEU A 1 8.12 -0.84 15.34
N LEU A 2 8.66 -1.52 14.30
CA LEU A 2 8.12 -2.82 13.85
C LEU A 2 8.31 -3.92 14.90
N ASN A 3 9.47 -3.91 15.56
CA ASN A 3 9.80 -4.77 16.70
C ASN A 3 10.32 -3.87 17.81
N PRO A 4 9.43 -3.27 18.62
CA PRO A 4 9.88 -2.36 19.68
C PRO A 4 10.76 -3.12 20.69
N PRO A 5 11.84 -2.49 21.18
CA PRO A 5 12.64 -3.04 22.27
C PRO A 5 11.76 -3.30 23.51
N GLU A 6 12.25 -4.19 24.39
CA GLU A 6 11.62 -4.43 25.68
C GLU A 6 11.43 -3.11 26.45
N GLY A 7 10.26 -2.90 27.02
CA GLY A 7 9.89 -1.67 27.75
C GLY A 7 9.35 -0.55 26.86
N MET A 8 9.38 -0.67 25.53
CA MET A 8 8.75 0.30 24.63
C MET A 8 7.30 -0.11 24.32
N THR A 9 6.36 0.83 24.48
CA THR A 9 4.97 0.60 24.16
C THR A 9 4.79 0.45 22.62
N PRO A 10 4.25 -0.68 22.14
CA PRO A 10 3.97 -0.85 20.71
C PRO A 10 2.84 0.08 20.26
N ILE A 11 2.75 0.30 18.93
CA ILE A 11 1.60 1.00 18.35
C ILE A 11 0.34 0.19 18.65
N GLY A 12 -0.55 0.75 19.44
CA GLY A 12 -1.76 0.07 19.94
C GLY A 12 -2.99 0.25 19.05
N SER A 13 -2.98 1.22 18.14
CA SER A 13 -4.13 1.47 17.27
C SER A 13 -3.71 1.82 15.84
N PRO A 14 -4.59 1.52 14.87
CA PRO A 14 -4.37 1.86 13.47
C PRO A 14 -4.22 3.36 13.19
N PHE A 15 -4.72 4.23 14.07
CA PHE A 15 -4.53 5.68 13.95
C PHE A 15 -3.05 6.07 13.83
N ALA A 16 -2.21 5.55 14.72
CA ALA A 16 -0.78 5.85 14.72
C ALA A 16 -0.05 5.24 13.51
N MET A 17 -0.62 4.20 12.90
CA MET A 17 -0.04 3.57 11.71
C MET A 17 0.08 4.53 10.54
N MET A 18 -0.83 5.50 10.37
CA MET A 18 -0.73 6.48 9.29
C MET A 18 0.63 7.22 9.34
N TYR A 19 1.02 7.70 10.50
CA TYR A 19 2.28 8.43 10.69
C TYR A 19 3.51 7.53 10.56
N PHE A 20 3.40 6.31 11.06
CA PHE A 20 4.48 5.34 10.95
C PHE A 20 4.73 4.91 9.50
N LEU A 21 3.67 4.59 8.76
CA LEU A 21 3.77 4.22 7.35
C LEU A 21 4.22 5.40 6.47
N ASP A 22 3.83 6.63 6.81
CA ASP A 22 4.28 7.85 6.12
C ASP A 22 5.79 8.08 6.31
N ALA A 23 6.32 7.81 7.50
CA ALA A 23 7.74 7.84 7.77
C ALA A 23 8.50 6.77 6.95
N LEU A 24 7.99 5.53 6.91
CA LEU A 24 8.58 4.46 6.09
C LEU A 24 8.53 4.80 4.58
N GLU A 25 7.45 5.41 4.10
CA GLU A 25 7.33 5.83 2.70
C GLU A 25 8.40 6.88 2.35
N LYS A 26 8.62 7.88 3.22
CA LYS A 26 9.65 8.92 3.04
C LYS A 26 11.06 8.33 2.98
N GLU A 27 11.33 7.31 3.77
CA GLU A 27 12.60 6.57 3.77
C GLU A 27 12.70 5.54 2.64
N GLY A 28 11.70 5.43 1.78
CA GLY A 28 11.68 4.48 0.67
C GLY A 28 11.51 3.01 1.07
N ARG A 29 11.09 2.73 2.30
CA ARG A 29 10.98 1.40 2.93
C ARG A 29 9.63 0.73 2.61
N GLY A 30 9.32 0.57 1.32
CA GLY A 30 8.02 0.06 0.87
C GLY A 30 7.71 -1.37 1.30
N GLU A 31 8.72 -2.24 1.38
CA GLU A 31 8.52 -3.62 1.83
C GLU A 31 8.06 -3.67 3.29
N GLU A 32 8.65 -2.85 4.15
CA GLU A 32 8.23 -2.78 5.55
C GLU A 32 6.84 -2.17 5.73
N ILE A 33 6.40 -1.30 4.81
CA ILE A 33 5.01 -0.82 4.78
C ILE A 33 4.06 -2.00 4.57
N VAL A 34 4.31 -2.83 3.55
CA VAL A 34 3.45 -3.98 3.24
C VAL A 34 3.49 -5.00 4.38
N GLN A 35 4.68 -5.28 4.94
CA GLN A 35 4.83 -6.17 6.08
C GLN A 35 4.09 -5.67 7.33
N ALA A 36 4.16 -4.37 7.62
CA ALA A 36 3.46 -3.77 8.75
C ALA A 36 1.94 -3.86 8.57
N ILE A 37 1.44 -3.56 7.37
CA ILE A 37 0.02 -3.70 7.05
C ILE A 37 -0.42 -5.15 7.21
N TYR A 38 0.31 -6.11 6.63
CA TYR A 38 -0.02 -7.52 6.75
C TYR A 38 -0.04 -7.97 8.22
N ARG A 39 1.02 -7.70 8.97
CA ARG A 39 1.15 -8.11 10.37
C ARG A 39 0.02 -7.57 11.25
N ASP A 40 -0.36 -6.31 11.06
CA ASP A 40 -1.23 -5.61 12.00
C ASP A 40 -2.71 -5.66 11.59
N TYR A 41 -3.01 -5.80 10.28
CA TYR A 41 -4.40 -5.86 9.79
C TYR A 41 -4.86 -7.27 9.46
N GLN A 42 -3.97 -8.22 9.16
CA GLN A 42 -4.35 -9.63 8.91
C GLN A 42 -5.15 -10.23 10.07
N PRO A 43 -4.79 -10.00 11.34
CA PRO A 43 -5.58 -10.51 12.46
C PRO A 43 -7.04 -10.03 12.48
N MET A 44 -7.34 -8.84 11.95
CA MET A 44 -8.73 -8.40 11.80
C MET A 44 -9.49 -9.27 10.79
N LEU A 45 -8.83 -9.61 9.66
CA LEU A 45 -9.42 -10.45 8.62
C LEU A 45 -9.62 -11.89 9.13
N ASP A 46 -8.68 -12.41 9.90
CA ASP A 46 -8.76 -13.75 10.50
C ASP A 46 -9.94 -13.88 11.48
N GLU A 47 -10.30 -12.77 12.14
CA GLU A 47 -11.50 -12.65 12.99
C GLU A 47 -12.78 -12.33 12.19
N GLY A 48 -12.73 -12.35 10.87
CA GLY A 48 -13.89 -12.13 10.00
C GLY A 48 -14.28 -10.67 9.80
N ALA A 49 -13.35 -9.71 9.99
CA ALA A 49 -13.64 -8.30 9.78
C ALA A 49 -14.06 -8.02 8.32
N THR A 50 -15.15 -7.30 8.16
CA THR A 50 -15.62 -6.75 6.88
C THR A 50 -15.30 -5.27 6.72
N THR A 51 -14.82 -4.63 7.79
CA THR A 51 -14.39 -3.23 7.87
C THR A 51 -13.12 -3.12 8.70
N VAL A 52 -12.46 -1.97 8.67
CA VAL A 52 -11.29 -1.70 9.51
C VAL A 52 -11.73 -1.32 10.93
N TRP A 53 -11.06 -1.88 11.94
CA TRP A 53 -11.39 -1.71 13.35
C TRP A 53 -10.63 -0.55 13.99
N GLU A 54 -11.17 -0.03 15.10
CA GLU A 54 -10.57 1.08 15.84
C GLU A 54 -9.21 0.72 16.47
N THR A 55 -9.08 -0.52 16.96
CA THR A 55 -7.87 -1.03 17.59
C THR A 55 -7.40 -2.30 16.91
N PHE A 56 -6.12 -2.61 17.01
CA PHE A 56 -5.61 -3.88 16.51
C PHE A 56 -6.14 -5.04 17.34
N ALA A 57 -6.41 -6.17 16.68
CA ALA A 57 -6.80 -7.44 17.31
C ALA A 57 -5.58 -8.09 18.00
N ARG A 58 -5.07 -7.46 19.06
CA ARG A 58 -3.94 -7.98 19.84
C ARG A 58 -4.41 -8.36 21.24
N GLY A 59 -5.25 -9.42 21.32
CA GLY A 59 -5.44 -10.21 22.55
C GLY A 59 -6.08 -9.54 23.74
N THR A 60 -6.45 -8.27 23.73
CA THR A 60 -7.23 -7.61 24.77
C THR A 60 -8.21 -6.64 24.14
N THR A 61 -9.16 -7.03 23.99
CA THR A 61 -10.51 -6.94 24.36
C THR A 61 -10.87 -5.59 24.89
N GLY A 62 -11.71 -4.98 24.14
CA GLY A 62 -12.60 -3.99 24.71
C GLY A 62 -13.47 -4.66 25.79
N ARG A 63 -14.28 -3.88 26.44
CA ARG A 63 -15.31 -4.31 27.37
C ARG A 63 -16.08 -5.49 26.76
N ASP A 64 -16.37 -6.53 27.54
CA ASP A 64 -17.24 -7.64 27.16
C ASP A 64 -16.67 -8.65 26.15
N GLY A 65 -15.34 -8.79 26.04
CA GLY A 65 -14.73 -9.80 25.18
C GLY A 65 -14.68 -9.44 23.69
N PHE A 66 -15.04 -8.21 23.31
CA PHE A 66 -14.87 -7.76 21.92
C PHE A 66 -13.40 -7.51 21.60
N PRO A 67 -12.91 -7.90 20.42
CA PRO A 67 -11.52 -7.73 20.02
C PRO A 67 -11.15 -6.25 19.74
N THR A 68 -12.13 -5.35 19.71
CA THR A 68 -11.97 -3.92 19.46
C THR A 68 -13.09 -3.10 20.10
N ARG A 69 -12.93 -1.77 20.17
CA ARG A 69 -13.97 -0.84 20.64
C ARG A 69 -15.05 -0.58 19.59
N SER A 70 -14.63 -0.48 18.31
CA SER A 70 -15.52 -0.25 17.19
C SER A 70 -15.06 -1.11 16.01
N HIS A 71 -16.01 -1.80 15.38
CA HIS A 71 -15.76 -2.61 14.17
C HIS A 71 -15.76 -1.80 12.89
N THR A 72 -16.02 -0.50 12.91
CA THR A 72 -15.96 0.39 11.76
C THR A 72 -15.35 1.72 12.18
N HIS A 73 -14.12 1.98 11.75
CA HIS A 73 -13.40 3.18 12.17
C HIS A 73 -12.53 3.77 11.06
N ALA A 74 -12.93 4.93 10.54
CA ALA A 74 -12.32 5.55 9.36
C ALA A 74 -10.82 5.85 9.53
N TRP A 75 -10.34 6.22 10.72
CA TRP A 75 -8.92 6.51 10.94
C TRP A 75 -8.00 5.30 10.76
N SER A 76 -8.59 4.11 10.67
CA SER A 76 -7.85 2.86 10.47
C SER A 76 -7.60 2.54 8.98
N SER A 77 -8.00 3.42 8.06
CA SER A 77 -7.95 3.18 6.62
C SER A 77 -6.57 3.45 5.98
N ALA A 78 -5.49 3.50 6.77
CA ALA A 78 -4.14 3.69 6.25
C ALA A 78 -3.78 2.78 5.06
N PRO A 79 -4.13 1.47 5.04
CA PRO A 79 -3.84 0.59 3.90
C PRO A 79 -4.39 1.09 2.56
N VAL A 80 -5.57 1.73 2.56
CA VAL A 80 -6.20 2.28 1.34
C VAL A 80 -5.34 3.37 0.70
N ARG A 81 -4.60 4.14 1.51
CA ARG A 81 -3.66 5.15 1.03
C ARG A 81 -2.35 4.52 0.55
N PHE A 82 -1.77 3.63 1.35
CA PHE A 82 -0.39 3.18 1.12
C PHE A 82 -0.27 2.06 0.09
N LEU A 83 -1.22 1.13 0.02
CA LEU A 83 -1.13 0.03 -0.95
C LEU A 83 -1.09 0.51 -2.41
N PRO A 84 -1.97 1.44 -2.88
CA PRO A 84 -1.85 1.96 -4.24
C PRO A 84 -0.55 2.73 -4.49
N ARG A 85 -0.06 3.48 -3.50
CA ARG A 85 1.16 4.29 -3.64
C ARG A 85 2.42 3.45 -3.67
N VAL A 86 2.48 2.38 -2.87
CA VAL A 86 3.66 1.54 -2.72
C VAL A 86 3.61 0.39 -3.72
N VAL A 87 2.59 -0.45 -3.66
CA VAL A 87 2.52 -1.69 -4.43
C VAL A 87 2.22 -1.43 -5.90
N LEU A 88 1.24 -0.57 -6.20
CA LEU A 88 0.96 -0.17 -7.59
C LEU A 88 1.87 0.98 -8.06
N GLY A 89 2.49 1.70 -7.12
CA GLY A 89 3.40 2.80 -7.39
C GLY A 89 2.72 4.05 -7.95
N VAL A 90 1.41 4.22 -7.76
CA VAL A 90 0.65 5.35 -8.31
C VAL A 90 0.70 6.53 -7.35
N THR A 91 1.42 7.58 -7.73
CA THR A 91 1.52 8.82 -6.94
C THR A 91 1.24 10.05 -7.79
N PRO A 92 0.42 11.01 -7.31
CA PRO A 92 0.18 12.24 -8.04
C PRO A 92 1.46 13.06 -8.18
N GLU A 93 1.68 13.65 -9.36
CA GLU A 93 2.81 14.54 -9.66
C GLU A 93 2.38 15.98 -9.96
N ALA A 94 1.09 16.19 -10.21
CA ALA A 94 0.54 17.51 -10.45
C ALA A 94 -0.74 17.77 -9.66
N PRO A 95 -1.01 19.02 -9.26
CA PRO A 95 -2.28 19.42 -8.69
C PRO A 95 -3.47 19.05 -9.59
N GLY A 96 -4.62 18.79 -8.99
CA GLY A 96 -5.84 18.43 -9.73
C GLY A 96 -5.84 17.02 -10.32
N GLY A 97 -4.79 16.21 -10.10
CA GLY A 97 -4.73 14.83 -10.59
C GLY A 97 -4.58 14.73 -12.12
N THR A 98 -3.86 15.68 -12.72
CA THR A 98 -3.60 15.72 -14.17
C THR A 98 -2.38 14.91 -14.60
N ALA A 99 -1.51 14.54 -13.65
CA ALA A 99 -0.34 13.70 -13.92
C ALA A 99 -0.07 12.77 -12.73
N PHE A 100 0.32 11.53 -13.03
CA PHE A 100 0.70 10.52 -12.03
C PHE A 100 1.99 9.83 -12.44
N ARG A 101 2.82 9.55 -11.42
CA ARG A 101 3.94 8.65 -11.55
C ARG A 101 3.47 7.21 -11.33
N VAL A 102 3.98 6.30 -12.15
CA VAL A 102 3.84 4.85 -11.99
C VAL A 102 5.22 4.27 -11.69
N SER A 103 5.40 3.78 -10.47
CA SER A 103 6.69 3.25 -9.98
C SER A 103 6.41 2.13 -8.97
N PRO A 104 5.90 0.96 -9.43
CA PRO A 104 5.50 -0.13 -8.55
C PRO A 104 6.70 -0.70 -7.78
N ARG A 105 6.46 -1.07 -6.52
CA ARG A 105 7.40 -1.82 -5.70
C ARG A 105 6.88 -3.25 -5.55
N LEU A 106 7.74 -4.23 -5.82
CA LEU A 106 7.30 -5.63 -5.83
C LEU A 106 6.98 -6.16 -4.43
N CYS A 107 7.67 -5.71 -3.40
CA CYS A 107 7.41 -6.02 -1.97
C CYS A 107 7.24 -7.54 -1.69
N GLY A 108 8.03 -8.39 -2.37
CA GLY A 108 7.94 -9.84 -2.26
C GLY A 108 6.72 -10.48 -2.93
N LEU A 109 5.88 -9.70 -3.63
CA LEU A 109 4.70 -10.20 -4.34
C LEU A 109 5.08 -10.63 -5.78
N GLU A 110 4.29 -11.55 -6.33
CA GLU A 110 4.42 -11.99 -7.72
C GLU A 110 3.56 -11.16 -8.67
N TRP A 111 2.50 -10.57 -8.18
CA TRP A 111 1.60 -9.72 -8.95
C TRP A 111 0.81 -8.76 -8.06
N ALA A 112 0.35 -7.67 -8.65
CA ALA A 112 -0.67 -6.81 -8.06
C ALA A 112 -1.52 -6.17 -9.15
N LYS A 113 -2.76 -5.82 -8.77
CA LYS A 113 -3.71 -5.12 -9.62
C LYS A 113 -4.60 -4.22 -8.79
N GLY A 114 -4.84 -3.01 -9.27
CA GLY A 114 -5.74 -2.08 -8.61
C GLY A 114 -5.92 -0.80 -9.39
N ALA A 115 -6.70 0.11 -8.80
CA ALA A 115 -6.96 1.42 -9.37
C ALA A 115 -7.04 2.48 -8.28
N LEU A 116 -6.55 3.67 -8.60
CA LEU A 116 -6.70 4.88 -7.79
C LEU A 116 -7.82 5.73 -8.40
N ALA A 117 -8.84 6.03 -7.61
CA ALA A 117 -9.91 6.95 -8.02
C ALA A 117 -9.35 8.37 -8.14
N THR A 118 -9.64 9.04 -9.25
CA THR A 118 -9.30 10.45 -9.49
C THR A 118 -10.52 11.21 -9.98
N PRO A 119 -10.53 12.55 -9.93
CA PRO A 119 -11.64 13.34 -10.45
C PRO A 119 -11.97 13.07 -11.93
N GLY A 120 -10.97 12.72 -12.74
CA GLY A 120 -11.15 12.40 -14.16
C GLY A 120 -11.54 10.95 -14.45
N GLY A 121 -11.57 10.08 -13.44
CA GLY A 121 -11.79 8.64 -13.55
C GLY A 121 -10.60 7.83 -12.97
N PRO A 122 -10.63 6.49 -13.03
CA PRO A 122 -9.62 5.66 -12.39
C PRO A 122 -8.29 5.67 -13.16
N VAL A 123 -7.18 5.79 -12.43
CA VAL A 123 -5.84 5.39 -12.87
C VAL A 123 -5.64 3.94 -12.46
N SER A 124 -5.53 3.04 -13.43
CA SER A 124 -5.41 1.60 -13.18
C SER A 124 -4.00 1.13 -13.46
N VAL A 125 -3.48 0.29 -12.57
CA VAL A 125 -2.17 -0.35 -12.73
C VAL A 125 -2.30 -1.83 -12.37
N SER A 126 -1.70 -2.68 -13.19
CA SER A 126 -1.43 -4.07 -12.86
C SER A 126 -0.01 -4.41 -13.24
N TRP A 127 0.61 -5.30 -12.48
CA TRP A 127 1.90 -5.85 -12.84
C TRP A 127 1.98 -7.32 -12.43
N LYS A 128 2.84 -8.06 -13.16
CA LYS A 128 3.16 -9.46 -12.87
C LYS A 128 4.65 -9.68 -13.09
N ARG A 129 5.26 -10.38 -12.15
CA ARG A 129 6.65 -10.85 -12.24
C ARG A 129 6.68 -12.31 -12.70
N ALA A 130 7.59 -12.62 -13.61
CA ALA A 130 7.88 -13.97 -14.04
C ALA A 130 9.42 -14.11 -14.18
N GLY A 131 10.06 -14.69 -13.17
CA GLY A 131 11.53 -14.71 -13.08
C GLY A 131 12.10 -13.29 -12.99
N ASP A 132 12.94 -12.95 -13.96
CA ASP A 132 13.57 -11.62 -14.04
C ASP A 132 12.75 -10.60 -14.84
N ARG A 133 11.61 -11.02 -15.40
CA ARG A 133 10.73 -10.13 -16.17
C ARG A 133 9.59 -9.59 -15.32
N VAL A 134 9.27 -8.30 -15.50
CA VAL A 134 8.12 -7.63 -14.90
C VAL A 134 7.31 -6.94 -16.00
N ASP A 135 6.10 -7.42 -16.23
CA ASP A 135 5.15 -6.80 -17.14
C ASP A 135 4.19 -5.91 -16.36
N ILE A 136 4.19 -4.62 -16.69
CA ILE A 136 3.34 -3.59 -16.09
C ILE A 136 2.33 -3.12 -17.14
N THR A 137 1.07 -3.08 -16.78
CA THR A 137 0.02 -2.43 -17.57
C THR A 137 -0.52 -1.25 -16.78
N ALA A 138 -0.50 -0.08 -17.38
CA ALA A 138 -1.01 1.15 -16.76
C ALA A 138 -1.93 1.89 -17.72
N SER A 139 -3.03 2.41 -17.21
CA SER A 139 -3.97 3.22 -17.97
C SER A 139 -4.53 4.35 -17.13
N ALA A 140 -4.89 5.46 -17.78
CA ALA A 140 -5.46 6.63 -17.15
C ALA A 140 -6.58 7.21 -18.02
N PRO A 141 -7.47 8.04 -17.44
CA PRO A 141 -8.46 8.79 -18.19
C PRO A 141 -7.85 9.74 -19.22
N ARG A 142 -8.62 10.12 -20.22
CA ARG A 142 -8.19 11.11 -21.21
C ARG A 142 -7.77 12.41 -20.52
N GLY A 143 -6.62 12.96 -20.89
CA GLY A 143 -6.06 14.20 -20.32
C GLY A 143 -5.25 13.99 -19.03
N VAL A 144 -5.13 12.77 -18.54
CA VAL A 144 -4.25 12.44 -17.42
C VAL A 144 -2.96 11.81 -17.96
N MET A 145 -1.81 12.36 -17.57
CA MET A 145 -0.50 11.85 -17.97
C MET A 145 0.00 10.78 -16.99
N LEU A 146 0.66 9.75 -17.53
CA LEU A 146 1.37 8.75 -16.74
C LEU A 146 2.87 8.80 -17.04
N HIS A 147 3.69 8.96 -16.00
CA HIS A 147 5.14 8.91 -16.08
C HIS A 147 5.66 7.67 -15.38
N PHE A 148 6.29 6.77 -16.12
CA PHE A 148 6.96 5.63 -15.52
C PHE A 148 8.29 6.08 -14.90
N LYS A 149 8.57 5.58 -13.70
CA LYS A 149 9.87 5.75 -13.04
C LYS A 149 10.33 4.42 -12.45
N ARG A 150 11.49 3.94 -12.88
CA ARG A 150 12.14 2.79 -12.28
C ARG A 150 12.57 3.13 -10.84
N ASN A 151 12.48 2.18 -9.94
CA ASN A 151 12.95 2.27 -8.56
C ASN A 151 13.83 1.06 -8.22
N ALA A 152 14.42 1.06 -7.03
CA ALA A 152 15.36 0.03 -6.60
C ALA A 152 14.80 -1.41 -6.67
N SER A 153 13.49 -1.61 -6.43
CA SER A 153 12.90 -2.95 -6.50
C SER A 153 12.77 -3.50 -7.94
N LEU A 154 13.00 -2.66 -8.94
CA LEU A 154 12.97 -3.02 -10.37
C LEU A 154 14.38 -3.03 -11.00
N GLU A 155 15.42 -2.73 -10.22
CA GLU A 155 16.82 -2.77 -10.70
C GLU A 155 17.21 -4.20 -11.09
N GLY A 156 17.92 -4.31 -12.21
CA GLY A 156 18.37 -5.61 -12.75
C GLY A 156 17.27 -6.47 -13.39
N LEU A 157 16.00 -6.03 -13.37
CA LEU A 157 14.89 -6.75 -13.97
C LEU A 157 14.59 -6.25 -15.40
N ASP A 158 14.09 -7.14 -16.25
CA ASP A 158 13.55 -6.81 -17.57
C ASP A 158 12.12 -6.28 -17.42
N VAL A 159 11.96 -4.94 -17.45
CA VAL A 159 10.69 -4.27 -17.18
C VAL A 159 10.04 -3.81 -18.46
N HIS A 160 8.78 -4.17 -18.66
CA HIS A 160 7.94 -3.74 -19.77
C HIS A 160 6.73 -2.96 -19.26
N LEU A 161 6.48 -1.79 -19.84
CA LEU A 161 5.27 -1.01 -19.60
C LEU A 161 4.40 -1.00 -20.86
N ASN A 162 3.18 -1.52 -20.76
CA ASN A 162 2.25 -1.67 -21.88
C ASN A 162 2.91 -2.39 -23.10
N GLY A 163 3.73 -3.41 -22.82
CA GLY A 163 4.48 -4.17 -23.82
C GLY A 163 5.77 -3.51 -24.31
N ILE A 164 6.10 -2.30 -23.87
CA ILE A 164 7.30 -1.55 -24.30
C ILE A 164 8.40 -1.71 -23.25
N PRO A 165 9.62 -2.20 -23.63
CA PRO A 165 10.74 -2.29 -22.70
C PRO A 165 11.12 -0.93 -22.11
N GLN A 166 11.36 -0.92 -20.79
CA GLN A 166 11.79 0.26 -20.05
C GLN A 166 13.27 0.12 -19.68
N ARG A 167 14.10 1.02 -20.18
CA ARG A 167 15.55 1.04 -19.92
C ARG A 167 15.91 1.74 -18.64
#